data_ac8475a1cc9a07648b1949490c43c57b
#
_entry.id   ac8475a1cc9a07648b1949490c43c57b
#
_cell.length_a   1.000
_cell.length_b   1.000
_cell.length_c   1.000
_cell.angle_alpha   90.00
_cell.angle_beta   90.00
_cell.angle_gamma   90.00
#
_symmetry.space_group_name_H-M   'P 1'
#
loop_
_entity.id
_entity.type
_entity.pdbx_description
1 polymer ?
#
loop_
_entity_poly.entity_id
_entity_poly.type
_entity_poly.pdbx_seq_one_letter_code
_entity_poly.pdbx_strand_id
1 'polypeptide(L)'
;MKKLLNTIILILLSSFAFSQEITVTNFRCIENDITARTEKVTDNNGDLCALIILNTPIRGFEFSSCPIEKTEQKTGAIYVYVSPGVKFITLMHKDYGMLKNYPFPETIKSGMTYEMKIYAEPIATPVQK
;
A
#
# COMPACT_ATOMS: atom_id res chain seq x y z
N MET A 1 3.17 -44.87 3.44
CA MET A 1 3.88 -43.93 2.65
C MET A 1 2.97 -43.01 1.92
N LYS A 2 1.99 -43.51 1.20
CA LYS A 2 1.08 -42.63 0.50
C LYS A 2 0.31 -41.72 1.43
N LYS A 3 -0.05 -42.22 2.62
CA LYS A 3 -0.79 -41.38 3.57
C LYS A 3 0.07 -40.20 4.07
N LEU A 4 1.36 -40.43 4.26
CA LEU A 4 2.22 -39.37 4.71
C LEU A 4 2.35 -38.29 3.67
N LEU A 5 2.47 -38.67 2.40
CA LEU A 5 2.56 -37.73 1.31
C LEU A 5 1.28 -36.88 1.21
N ASN A 6 0.13 -37.51 1.34
CA ASN A 6 -1.12 -36.74 1.31
C ASN A 6 -1.22 -35.75 2.45
N THR A 7 -0.72 -36.10 3.63
CA THR A 7 -0.75 -35.21 4.76
C THR A 7 0.13 -34.00 4.51
N ILE A 8 1.29 -34.19 3.88
CA ILE A 8 2.17 -33.08 3.56
C ILE A 8 1.51 -32.14 2.56
N ILE A 9 0.84 -32.68 1.56
CA ILE A 9 0.15 -31.88 0.57
C ILE A 9 -0.95 -31.03 1.21
N LEU A 10 -1.70 -31.58 2.15
CA LEU A 10 -2.73 -30.85 2.85
C LEU A 10 -2.16 -29.69 3.65
N ILE A 11 -1.03 -29.90 4.31
CA ILE A 11 -0.40 -28.83 5.07
C ILE A 11 0.05 -27.69 4.14
N LEU A 12 0.60 -28.02 2.98
CA LEU A 12 1.01 -27.01 2.02
C LEU A 12 -0.18 -26.21 1.50
N LEU A 13 -1.28 -26.87 1.21
CA LEU A 13 -2.49 -26.19 0.75
C LEU A 13 -3.05 -25.25 1.81
N SER A 14 -3.01 -25.65 3.07
CA SER A 14 -3.55 -24.81 4.13
C SER A 14 -2.72 -23.56 4.34
N SER A 15 -1.43 -23.56 3.96
CA SER A 15 -0.60 -22.38 4.12
C SER A 15 -0.99 -21.25 3.19
N PHE A 16 -1.79 -21.51 2.16
CA PHE A 16 -2.28 -20.47 1.28
C PHE A 16 -3.54 -19.78 1.80
N ALA A 17 -4.05 -20.21 2.97
CA ALA A 17 -5.25 -19.62 3.52
C ALA A 17 -5.02 -18.19 4.04
N PHE A 18 -3.75 -17.74 4.13
CA PHE A 18 -3.44 -16.41 4.65
C PHE A 18 -3.03 -15.46 3.55
N SER A 19 -3.73 -15.44 2.44
CA SER A 19 -3.44 -14.51 1.37
C SER A 19 -3.78 -13.10 1.80
N GLN A 20 -3.13 -12.12 1.16
CA GLN A 20 -3.38 -10.72 1.46
C GLN A 20 -4.76 -10.30 1.00
N GLU A 21 -5.37 -9.42 1.77
CA GLU A 21 -6.70 -8.92 1.46
C GLU A 21 -6.65 -7.58 0.74
N ILE A 22 -5.48 -6.96 0.61
CA ILE A 22 -5.30 -5.68 -0.07
C ILE A 22 -4.52 -5.91 -1.35
N THR A 23 -5.07 -5.45 -2.47
CA THR A 23 -4.44 -5.63 -3.78
C THR A 23 -4.35 -4.28 -4.49
N VAL A 24 -3.19 -3.97 -5.07
CA VAL A 24 -3.05 -2.78 -5.91
C VAL A 24 -3.55 -3.14 -7.30
N THR A 25 -4.59 -2.44 -7.74
CA THR A 25 -5.18 -2.71 -9.06
C THR A 25 -4.63 -1.81 -10.14
N ASN A 26 -4.06 -0.66 -9.76
CA ASN A 26 -3.45 0.25 -10.74
C ASN A 26 -2.48 1.18 -10.01
N PHE A 27 -1.35 1.47 -10.65
CA PHE A 27 -0.39 2.46 -10.16
C PHE A 27 0.16 3.21 -11.37
N ARG A 28 0.10 4.54 -11.33
CA ARG A 28 0.59 5.34 -12.44
C ARG A 28 0.99 6.74 -11.98
N CYS A 29 1.89 7.36 -12.72
CA CYS A 29 2.25 8.76 -12.52
C CYS A 29 1.19 9.63 -13.19
N ILE A 30 0.70 10.65 -12.49
CA ILE A 30 -0.24 11.60 -13.05
C ILE A 30 0.56 12.84 -13.42
N GLU A 31 1.08 12.86 -14.63
CA GLU A 31 2.06 13.87 -15.04
C GLU A 31 1.52 15.30 -15.01
N ASN A 32 0.23 15.47 -15.21
CA ASN A 32 -0.36 16.80 -15.23
C ASN A 32 -0.75 17.33 -13.84
N ASP A 33 -0.62 16.50 -12.83
CA ASP A 33 -1.00 16.92 -11.48
C ASP A 33 0.16 17.64 -10.82
N ILE A 34 -0.08 18.84 -10.31
CA ILE A 34 0.97 19.64 -9.70
C ILE A 34 0.84 19.73 -8.19
N THR A 35 -0.03 18.95 -7.59
CA THR A 35 -0.28 19.01 -6.15
C THR A 35 1.00 18.82 -5.34
N ALA A 36 1.85 17.88 -5.71
CA ALA A 36 3.08 17.62 -4.98
C ALA A 36 4.01 18.84 -5.00
N ARG A 37 3.94 19.65 -6.04
CA ARG A 37 4.79 20.85 -6.16
C ARG A 37 4.17 22.07 -5.49
N THR A 38 2.85 22.13 -5.42
CA THR A 38 2.17 23.28 -4.82
C THR A 38 2.04 23.15 -3.31
N GLU A 39 1.89 21.92 -2.80
CA GLU A 39 1.77 21.68 -1.36
C GLU A 39 3.13 21.69 -0.65
N LYS A 40 4.21 21.47 -1.36
CA LYS A 40 5.58 21.61 -0.85
C LYS A 40 5.85 20.95 0.48
N VAL A 41 5.67 19.66 0.55
CA VAL A 41 6.09 18.88 1.71
C VAL A 41 7.53 18.42 1.44
N THR A 42 8.45 18.70 2.36
CA THR A 42 9.86 18.30 2.20
C THR A 42 10.21 17.25 3.22
N ASP A 43 11.20 16.42 2.89
CA ASP A 43 11.65 15.37 3.79
C ASP A 43 12.83 15.89 4.64
N ASN A 44 13.40 15.00 5.47
CA ASN A 44 14.48 15.39 6.38
C ASN A 44 15.76 15.82 5.66
N ASN A 45 15.90 15.45 4.40
CA ASN A 45 17.04 15.85 3.60
C ASN A 45 16.81 17.17 2.86
N GLY A 46 15.63 17.77 3.02
CA GLY A 46 15.29 18.99 2.32
C GLY A 46 14.77 18.76 0.91
N ASP A 47 14.56 17.50 0.51
CA ASP A 47 14.06 17.20 -0.82
C ASP A 47 12.55 17.32 -0.85
N LEU A 48 12.01 17.82 -1.96
CA LEU A 48 10.57 17.91 -2.14
C LEU A 48 10.00 16.51 -2.30
N CYS A 49 8.99 16.18 -1.51
CA CYS A 49 8.38 14.87 -1.54
C CYS A 49 7.60 14.61 -2.82
N ALA A 50 7.44 13.33 -3.13
CA ALA A 50 6.46 12.89 -4.10
C ALA A 50 5.14 12.69 -3.37
N LEU A 51 4.04 12.73 -4.10
CA LEU A 51 2.71 12.48 -3.55
C LEU A 51 2.16 11.18 -4.12
N ILE A 52 1.75 10.29 -3.24
CA ILE A 52 1.03 9.07 -3.65
C ILE A 52 -0.42 9.29 -3.24
N ILE A 53 -1.32 9.30 -4.20
CA ILE A 53 -2.75 9.40 -3.91
C ILE A 53 -3.32 8.00 -3.88
N LEU A 54 -3.63 7.53 -2.67
CA LEU A 54 -4.24 6.21 -2.50
C LEU A 54 -5.73 6.37 -2.68
N ASN A 55 -6.24 5.89 -3.81
CA ASN A 55 -7.67 6.00 -4.11
C ASN A 55 -8.42 4.86 -3.46
N THR A 56 -9.13 5.17 -2.41
CA THR A 56 -9.95 4.20 -1.68
C THR A 56 -10.92 4.97 -0.80
N PRO A 57 -12.16 4.50 -0.65
CA PRO A 57 -13.08 5.11 0.31
C PRO A 57 -12.81 4.66 1.74
N ILE A 58 -11.92 3.68 1.92
CA ILE A 58 -11.64 3.12 3.24
C ILE A 58 -10.72 4.05 4.01
N ARG A 59 -11.05 4.32 5.25
CA ARG A 59 -10.26 5.20 6.11
C ARG A 59 -9.50 4.35 7.12
N GLY A 60 -8.42 4.91 7.66
CA GLY A 60 -7.69 4.24 8.72
C GLY A 60 -6.50 3.41 8.29
N PHE A 61 -6.02 3.59 7.06
CA PHE A 61 -4.80 2.94 6.64
C PHE A 61 -3.58 3.54 7.32
N GLU A 62 -2.61 2.69 7.63
CA GLU A 62 -1.30 3.11 8.12
C GLU A 62 -0.25 2.72 7.10
N PHE A 63 0.81 3.51 7.01
CA PHE A 63 1.83 3.33 5.98
C PHE A 63 3.20 3.20 6.63
N SER A 64 4.05 2.33 6.06
CA SER A 64 5.40 2.12 6.56
C SER A 64 6.30 1.60 5.44
N SER A 65 7.48 1.14 5.79
CA SER A 65 8.51 0.59 4.90
C SER A 65 9.22 1.64 4.06
N CYS A 66 8.87 2.91 4.19
CA CYS A 66 9.61 4.00 3.56
C CYS A 66 9.35 5.26 4.38
N PRO A 67 10.16 6.31 4.20
CA PRO A 67 9.92 7.56 4.93
C PRO A 67 8.62 8.20 4.47
N ILE A 68 7.69 8.34 5.40
CA ILE A 68 6.40 8.98 5.17
C ILE A 68 6.44 10.31 5.92
N GLU A 69 6.41 11.41 5.20
CA GLU A 69 6.51 12.73 5.83
C GLU A 69 5.18 13.28 6.28
N LYS A 70 4.11 12.94 5.58
CA LYS A 70 2.79 13.47 5.89
C LYS A 70 1.72 12.61 5.24
N THR A 71 0.60 12.45 5.93
CA THR A 71 -0.57 11.83 5.32
C THR A 71 -1.77 12.73 5.57
N GLU A 72 -2.68 12.80 4.59
CA GLU A 72 -3.91 13.56 4.73
C GLU A 72 -5.08 12.74 4.25
N GLN A 73 -6.08 12.59 5.10
CA GLN A 73 -7.29 11.88 4.72
C GLN A 73 -8.18 12.83 3.93
N LYS A 74 -8.54 12.42 2.72
CA LYS A 74 -9.47 13.17 1.87
C LYS A 74 -10.72 12.32 1.64
N THR A 75 -11.73 12.91 1.00
CA THR A 75 -12.90 12.15 0.62
C THR A 75 -12.51 11.22 -0.54
N GLY A 76 -12.62 9.91 -0.31
CA GLY A 76 -12.31 8.93 -1.36
C GLY A 76 -10.84 8.73 -1.64
N ALA A 77 -9.94 9.32 -0.85
CA ALA A 77 -8.50 9.15 -1.07
C ALA A 77 -7.70 9.48 0.17
N ILE A 78 -6.47 8.98 0.22
CA ILE A 78 -5.50 9.36 1.25
C ILE A 78 -4.28 9.87 0.52
N TYR A 79 -3.85 11.08 0.86
CA TYR A 79 -2.66 11.68 0.28
C TYR A 79 -1.47 11.30 1.14
N VAL A 80 -0.48 10.64 0.55
CA VAL A 80 0.70 10.16 1.27
C VAL A 80 1.93 10.80 0.65
N TYR A 81 2.63 11.62 1.43
CA TYR A 81 3.82 12.30 0.94
C TYR A 81 5.06 11.51 1.37
N VAL A 82 5.85 11.08 0.39
CA VAL A 82 7.00 10.21 0.63
C VAL A 82 8.27 10.85 0.06
N SER A 83 9.41 10.45 0.61
CA SER A 83 10.70 10.91 0.07
C SER A 83 10.89 10.38 -1.35
N PRO A 84 11.54 11.17 -2.23
CA PRO A 84 11.81 10.67 -3.58
C PRO A 84 12.78 9.49 -3.53
N GLY A 85 12.64 8.60 -4.48
CA GLY A 85 13.52 7.43 -4.58
C GLY A 85 13.12 6.25 -3.72
N VAL A 86 11.99 6.33 -3.00
CA VAL A 86 11.53 5.19 -2.20
C VAL A 86 11.18 4.02 -3.12
N LYS A 87 11.41 2.80 -2.64
CA LYS A 87 11.24 1.60 -3.44
C LYS A 87 10.01 0.80 -3.08
N PHE A 88 9.59 0.84 -1.83
CA PHE A 88 8.53 0.00 -1.32
C PHE A 88 7.61 0.79 -0.41
N ILE A 89 6.37 0.35 -0.29
CA ILE A 89 5.47 0.87 0.74
C ILE A 89 4.68 -0.30 1.32
N THR A 90 4.38 -0.23 2.61
CA THR A 90 3.51 -1.20 3.28
C THR A 90 2.23 -0.47 3.68
N LEU A 91 1.10 -1.06 3.35
CA LEU A 91 -0.21 -0.57 3.75
C LEU A 91 -0.76 -1.52 4.80
N MET A 92 -1.31 -0.98 5.89
CA MET A 92 -1.88 -1.80 6.94
C MET A 92 -3.21 -1.23 7.39
N HIS A 93 -4.17 -2.11 7.62
CA HIS A 93 -5.48 -1.73 8.12
C HIS A 93 -5.99 -2.84 9.03
N LYS A 94 -6.56 -2.45 10.16
CA LYS A 94 -6.99 -3.45 11.16
C LYS A 94 -8.05 -4.41 10.62
N ASP A 95 -8.88 -3.96 9.68
CA ASP A 95 -9.97 -4.79 9.16
C ASP A 95 -9.67 -5.42 7.80
N TYR A 96 -8.61 -4.98 7.13
CA TYR A 96 -8.31 -5.44 5.78
C TYR A 96 -6.93 -6.09 5.66
N GLY A 97 -6.18 -6.14 6.75
CA GLY A 97 -4.88 -6.82 6.75
C GLY A 97 -3.74 -5.94 6.30
N MET A 98 -2.76 -6.54 5.68
CA MET A 98 -1.52 -5.85 5.35
C MET A 98 -1.07 -6.20 3.93
N LEU A 99 -0.64 -5.19 3.19
CA LEU A 99 0.08 -5.38 1.94
C LEU A 99 1.51 -4.97 2.22
N LYS A 100 2.39 -5.96 2.41
CA LYS A 100 3.74 -5.70 2.88
C LYS A 100 4.71 -5.47 1.74
N ASN A 101 5.48 -4.41 1.86
CA ASN A 101 6.58 -4.08 0.93
C ASN A 101 6.15 -4.14 -0.53
N TYR A 102 5.06 -3.45 -0.85
CA TYR A 102 4.64 -3.34 -2.24
C TYR A 102 5.71 -2.58 -3.03
N PRO A 103 6.31 -3.18 -4.05
CA PRO A 103 7.35 -2.49 -4.81
C PRO A 103 6.71 -1.54 -5.82
N PHE A 104 7.15 -0.29 -5.82
CA PHE A 104 6.64 0.66 -6.80
C PHE A 104 7.08 0.25 -8.20
N PRO A 105 6.16 0.21 -9.17
CA PRO A 105 6.51 -0.23 -10.53
C PRO A 105 7.31 0.79 -11.33
N GLU A 106 7.45 2.01 -10.80
CA GLU A 106 8.24 3.04 -11.48
C GLU A 106 8.99 3.86 -10.44
N THR A 107 9.97 4.63 -10.90
CA THR A 107 10.77 5.46 -10.01
C THR A 107 9.92 6.56 -9.42
N ILE A 108 9.99 6.73 -8.11
CA ILE A 108 9.24 7.78 -7.40
C ILE A 108 10.10 9.04 -7.39
N LYS A 109 9.67 10.04 -8.14
CA LYS A 109 10.45 11.26 -8.35
C LYS A 109 9.94 12.43 -7.53
N SER A 110 10.86 13.29 -7.12
CA SER A 110 10.55 14.50 -6.37
C SER A 110 9.51 15.36 -7.11
N GLY A 111 8.53 15.85 -6.39
CA GLY A 111 7.54 16.77 -6.94
C GLY A 111 6.54 16.17 -7.91
N MET A 112 6.51 14.86 -8.03
CA MET A 112 5.57 14.19 -8.93
C MET A 112 4.45 13.57 -8.12
N THR A 113 3.28 13.44 -8.77
CA THR A 113 2.10 12.85 -8.17
C THR A 113 1.81 11.50 -8.83
N TYR A 114 1.51 10.51 -8.00
CA TYR A 114 1.21 9.15 -8.44
C TYR A 114 -0.15 8.75 -7.90
N GLU A 115 -0.87 7.93 -8.66
CA GLU A 115 -2.16 7.39 -8.22
C GLU A 115 -2.00 5.91 -7.96
N MET A 116 -2.48 5.47 -6.81
CA MET A 116 -2.49 4.05 -6.47
C MET A 116 -3.92 3.66 -6.17
N LYS A 117 -4.51 2.81 -7.01
CA LYS A 117 -5.85 2.29 -6.76
C LYS A 117 -5.73 0.93 -6.10
N ILE A 118 -6.51 0.71 -5.07
CA ILE A 118 -6.49 -0.58 -4.37
C ILE A 118 -7.88 -1.17 -4.31
N TYR A 119 -7.90 -2.48 -4.17
CA TYR A 119 -9.09 -3.23 -3.85
C TYR A 119 -8.79 -3.94 -2.54
N ALA A 120 -9.70 -3.89 -1.60
CA ALA A 120 -9.50 -4.52 -0.31
C ALA A 120 -10.77 -5.26 0.13
N GLU A 121 -10.57 -6.46 0.68
CA GLU A 121 -11.66 -7.24 1.26
C GLU A 121 -11.42 -7.37 2.74
N PRO A 122 -12.48 -7.32 3.55
CA PRO A 122 -12.30 -7.50 4.99
C PRO A 122 -11.67 -8.85 5.29
N ILE A 123 -10.80 -8.89 6.28
CA ILE A 123 -10.22 -10.14 6.72
C ILE A 123 -11.35 -11.03 7.19
N ALA A 124 -11.36 -12.25 6.70
CA ALA A 124 -12.36 -13.19 7.13
C ALA A 124 -12.17 -13.43 8.60
N THR A 125 -13.10 -12.99 9.40
CA THR A 125 -13.00 -13.18 10.80
C THR A 125 -13.34 -14.57 11.07
N PRO A 126 -12.50 -15.28 11.69
CA PRO A 126 -12.81 -16.61 12.07
C PRO A 126 -13.99 -16.47 12.94
N VAL A 127 -14.90 -17.03 12.58
CA VAL A 127 -15.97 -17.00 13.22
C VAL A 127 -15.94 -17.07 14.53
N GLN A 128 -16.02 -16.41 14.89
CA GLN A 128 -15.91 -16.39 15.97
C GLN A 128 -16.93 -16.88 16.59
N LYS A 129 -17.04 -17.33 16.79
CA LYS A 129 -17.80 -17.72 17.25
C LYS A 129 -17.92 -18.27 17.84
#